data_1adc94e128c6945032b2d1e86b85290c
#
_entry.id   1adc94e128c6945032b2d1e86b85290c
#
_cell.length_a   1.000
_cell.length_b   1.000
_cell.length_c   1.000
_cell.angle_alpha   90.00
_cell.angle_beta   90.00
_cell.angle_gamma   90.00
#
_symmetry.space_group_name_H-M   'P 1'
#
loop_
_entity.id
_entity.type
_entity.pdbx_description
1 polymer ?
#
loop_
_entity_poly.entity_id
_entity_poly.type
_entity_poly.pdbx_seq_one_letter_code
_entity_poly.pdbx_strand_id
1 'polypeptide(L)'
;MESAKSEVARDVSVDDHLTREEQIAAHAGLVRMVALRLRNGQTDLEDLIQWGQIGLIQAVDRFGPAWGTRFSTFAVPYIAGEIRRCLREDRQVHCSREIGRLCSAIHRYQQSFEAERGRPPSIQELVLALQVSAEKILLALSLTTPISSIDAPL
;
A
#
# COMPACT_ATOMS: atom_id res chain seq x y z
N MET A 1 24.36 -24.20 -10.62
CA MET A 1 23.03 -24.17 -9.98
C MET A 1 23.05 -24.49 -8.48
N GLU A 2 24.17 -24.90 -7.93
CA GLU A 2 24.36 -25.28 -6.52
C GLU A 2 24.67 -24.07 -5.60
N SER A 3 25.35 -23.05 -6.12
CA SER A 3 25.73 -21.84 -5.33
C SER A 3 24.54 -20.99 -4.90
N ALA A 4 23.49 -20.88 -5.72
CA ALA A 4 22.30 -20.09 -5.38
C ALA A 4 21.44 -20.74 -4.27
N LYS A 5 21.43 -22.08 -4.20
CA LYS A 5 20.74 -22.83 -3.13
C LYS A 5 21.43 -22.70 -1.78
N SER A 6 22.78 -22.62 -1.77
CA SER A 6 23.54 -22.49 -0.53
C SER A 6 23.45 -21.08 0.08
N GLU A 7 23.26 -20.05 -0.75
CA GLU A 7 23.13 -18.66 -0.31
C GLU A 7 21.73 -18.38 0.26
N VAL A 8 20.69 -18.96 -0.34
CA VAL A 8 19.31 -18.95 0.19
C VAL A 8 19.22 -19.69 1.53
N ALA A 9 19.95 -20.81 1.67
CA ALA A 9 19.96 -21.58 2.92
C ALA A 9 20.70 -20.87 4.07
N ARG A 10 21.70 -20.01 3.78
CA ARG A 10 22.41 -19.23 4.81
C ARG A 10 21.58 -18.08 5.38
N ASP A 11 20.69 -17.49 4.59
CA ASP A 11 19.84 -16.37 5.02
C ASP A 11 18.59 -16.85 5.82
N VAL A 12 18.14 -18.08 5.57
CA VAL A 12 17.08 -18.74 6.35
C VAL A 12 17.58 -19.14 7.75
N SER A 13 18.87 -19.47 7.89
CA SER A 13 19.44 -19.93 9.17
C SER A 13 19.84 -18.80 10.13
N VAL A 14 19.88 -17.54 9.69
CA VAL A 14 20.22 -16.39 10.55
C VAL A 14 19.02 -15.96 11.41
N ASP A 15 17.80 -16.13 10.89
CA ASP A 15 16.58 -15.73 11.59
C ASP A 15 16.11 -16.78 12.64
N ASP A 16 16.55 -18.02 12.53
CA ASP A 16 16.08 -19.15 13.38
C ASP A 16 16.68 -19.12 14.81
N HIS A 17 17.72 -18.31 15.04
CA HIS A 17 18.39 -18.16 16.34
C HIS A 17 18.05 -16.86 17.07
N LEU A 18 17.32 -15.94 16.42
CA LEU A 18 16.95 -14.66 16.99
C LEU A 18 15.67 -14.80 17.84
N THR A 19 15.65 -14.12 18.96
CA THR A 19 14.40 -13.95 19.73
C THR A 19 13.40 -13.18 18.89
N ARG A 20 12.12 -13.31 19.19
CA ARG A 20 11.03 -12.57 18.54
C ARG A 20 11.31 -11.05 18.47
N GLU A 21 11.84 -10.48 19.54
CA GLU A 21 12.16 -9.06 19.64
C GLU A 21 13.33 -8.67 18.73
N GLU A 22 14.36 -9.49 18.69
CA GLU A 22 15.53 -9.31 17.81
C GLU A 22 15.13 -9.41 16.33
N GLN A 23 14.24 -10.33 15.97
CA GLN A 23 13.71 -10.43 14.61
C GLN A 23 12.94 -9.17 14.21
N ILE A 24 12.09 -8.63 15.07
CA ILE A 24 11.36 -7.39 14.82
C ILE A 24 12.34 -6.22 14.63
N ALA A 25 13.34 -6.10 15.50
CA ALA A 25 14.35 -5.04 15.44
C ALA A 25 15.19 -5.13 14.17
N ALA A 26 15.65 -6.31 13.79
CA ALA A 26 16.45 -6.54 12.59
C ALA A 26 15.71 -6.17 11.29
N HIS A 27 14.39 -6.33 11.27
CA HIS A 27 13.58 -6.09 10.08
C HIS A 27 12.81 -4.75 10.09
N ALA A 28 13.05 -3.87 11.06
CA ALA A 28 12.43 -2.55 11.12
C ALA A 28 12.68 -1.68 9.88
N GLY A 29 13.84 -1.85 9.22
CA GLY A 29 14.16 -1.18 7.96
C GLY A 29 13.22 -1.53 6.81
N LEU A 30 12.69 -2.76 6.79
CA LEU A 30 11.70 -3.22 5.81
C LEU A 30 10.40 -2.41 5.92
N VAL A 31 9.96 -2.14 7.15
CA VAL A 31 8.75 -1.35 7.40
C VAL A 31 8.88 0.05 6.82
N ARG A 32 10.02 0.71 7.08
CA ARG A 32 10.30 2.06 6.55
C ARG A 32 10.30 2.08 5.02
N MET A 33 10.91 1.08 4.39
CA MET A 33 10.94 0.95 2.93
C MET A 33 9.53 0.81 2.34
N VAL A 34 8.68 -0.03 2.94
CA VAL A 34 7.29 -0.24 2.48
C VAL A 34 6.43 0.99 2.74
N ALA A 35 6.58 1.65 3.90
CA ALA A 35 5.89 2.89 4.24
C ALA A 35 6.20 4.01 3.24
N LEU A 36 7.47 4.19 2.88
CA LEU A 36 7.88 5.18 1.87
C LEU A 36 7.25 4.90 0.49
N ARG A 37 7.12 3.63 0.09
CA ARG A 37 6.46 3.24 -1.17
C ARG A 37 4.95 3.50 -1.18
N LEU A 38 4.31 3.44 -0.02
CA LEU A 38 2.87 3.62 0.13
C LEU A 38 2.47 5.04 0.54
N ARG A 39 3.45 5.93 0.70
CA ARG A 39 3.22 7.32 1.07
C ARG A 39 2.35 8.01 0.03
N ASN A 40 1.26 8.63 0.48
CA ASN A 40 0.27 9.33 -0.36
C ASN A 40 0.26 10.86 -0.16
N GLY A 41 1.13 11.40 0.70
CA GLY A 41 1.19 12.82 1.01
C GLY A 41 0.08 13.35 1.94
N GLN A 42 -0.91 12.54 2.28
CA GLN A 42 -2.02 12.91 3.17
C GLN A 42 -1.83 12.39 4.60
N THR A 43 -1.11 11.28 4.75
CA THR A 43 -0.84 10.63 6.03
C THR A 43 0.63 10.82 6.39
N ASP A 44 0.90 11.05 7.67
CA ASP A 44 2.27 11.19 8.14
C ASP A 44 3.05 9.88 7.96
N LEU A 45 4.34 10.02 7.67
CA LEU A 45 5.21 8.86 7.48
C LEU A 45 5.35 8.04 8.77
N GLU A 46 5.31 8.70 9.92
CA GLU A 46 5.41 8.04 11.21
C GLU A 46 4.21 7.12 11.47
N ASP A 47 3.00 7.56 11.13
CA ASP A 47 1.79 6.74 11.23
C ASP A 47 1.88 5.51 10.32
N LEU A 48 2.33 5.70 9.08
CA LEU A 48 2.54 4.58 8.15
C LEU A 48 3.56 3.56 8.69
N ILE A 49 4.62 4.04 9.35
CA ILE A 49 5.63 3.19 9.98
C ILE A 49 5.01 2.41 11.16
N GLN A 50 4.23 3.07 12.03
CA GLN A 50 3.58 2.42 13.16
C GLN A 50 2.61 1.32 12.70
N TRP A 51 1.78 1.60 11.71
CA TRP A 51 0.89 0.59 11.12
C TRP A 51 1.67 -0.55 10.47
N GLY A 52 2.77 -0.22 9.78
CA GLY A 52 3.65 -1.22 9.20
C GLY A 52 4.34 -2.12 10.24
N GLN A 53 4.66 -1.59 11.42
CA GLN A 53 5.22 -2.37 12.53
C GLN A 53 4.22 -3.43 13.02
N ILE A 54 2.93 -3.11 13.10
CA ILE A 54 1.89 -4.09 13.42
C ILE A 54 1.91 -5.24 12.39
N GLY A 55 2.01 -4.91 11.11
CA GLY A 55 2.12 -5.89 10.04
C GLY A 55 3.39 -6.75 10.14
N LEU A 56 4.52 -6.15 10.52
CA LEU A 56 5.78 -6.87 10.76
C LEU A 56 5.65 -7.86 11.93
N ILE A 57 5.06 -7.44 13.05
CA ILE A 57 4.81 -8.30 14.21
C ILE A 57 3.95 -9.50 13.80
N GLN A 58 2.87 -9.27 13.06
CA GLN A 58 2.02 -10.36 12.55
C GLN A 58 2.78 -11.31 11.63
N ALA A 59 3.72 -10.80 10.84
CA ALA A 59 4.55 -11.62 9.97
C ALA A 59 5.53 -12.49 10.78
N VAL A 60 6.19 -11.93 11.81
CA VAL A 60 7.09 -12.67 12.71
C VAL A 60 6.32 -13.79 13.41
N ASP A 61 5.12 -13.50 13.95
CA ASP A 61 4.31 -14.48 14.66
C ASP A 61 3.79 -15.64 13.77
N ARG A 62 3.76 -15.45 12.45
CA ARG A 62 3.24 -16.44 11.49
C ARG A 62 4.29 -17.08 10.62
N PHE A 63 5.51 -16.55 10.65
CA PHE A 63 6.60 -17.12 9.87
C PHE A 63 7.09 -18.42 10.51
N GLY A 64 7.34 -19.42 9.68
CA GLY A 64 7.87 -20.69 10.14
C GLY A 64 8.77 -21.33 9.07
N PRO A 65 9.65 -22.26 9.46
CA PRO A 65 10.64 -22.88 8.57
C PRO A 65 10.02 -23.66 7.40
N ALA A 66 8.74 -24.00 7.47
CA ALA A 66 8.03 -24.70 6.41
C ALA A 66 7.80 -23.86 5.14
N TRP A 67 7.95 -22.54 5.19
CA TRP A 67 7.63 -21.66 4.05
C TRP A 67 8.70 -21.67 2.95
N GLY A 68 9.96 -22.07 3.21
CA GLY A 68 11.03 -22.19 2.23
C GLY A 68 11.37 -20.88 1.48
N THR A 69 10.92 -19.74 2.00
CA THR A 69 11.16 -18.40 1.43
C THR A 69 11.87 -17.53 2.46
N ARG A 70 12.54 -16.47 2.00
CA ARG A 70 13.16 -15.49 2.90
C ARG A 70 12.07 -14.77 3.70
N PHE A 71 12.34 -14.50 4.98
CA PHE A 71 11.42 -13.76 5.84
C PHE A 71 10.99 -12.43 5.21
N SER A 72 11.92 -11.67 4.60
CA SER A 72 11.62 -10.40 3.94
C SER A 72 10.55 -10.54 2.84
N THR A 73 10.60 -11.61 2.06
CA THR A 73 9.60 -11.90 1.01
C THR A 73 8.23 -12.19 1.61
N PHE A 74 8.19 -12.90 2.74
CA PHE A 74 6.97 -13.20 3.46
C PHE A 74 6.40 -11.97 4.19
N ALA A 75 7.24 -11.14 4.81
CA ALA A 75 6.82 -10.01 5.64
C ALA A 75 6.27 -8.82 4.82
N VAL A 76 6.83 -8.51 3.64
CA VAL A 76 6.42 -7.37 2.81
C VAL A 76 4.91 -7.32 2.53
N PRO A 77 4.23 -8.40 2.10
CA PRO A 77 2.78 -8.40 1.91
C PRO A 77 1.98 -8.16 3.20
N TYR A 78 2.46 -8.63 4.36
CA TYR A 78 1.81 -8.37 5.66
C TYR A 78 1.92 -6.90 6.05
N ILE A 79 3.12 -6.33 5.97
CA ILE A 79 3.38 -4.92 6.24
C ILE A 79 2.53 -4.03 5.32
N ALA A 80 2.57 -4.28 4.02
CA ALA A 80 1.80 -3.51 3.05
C ALA A 80 0.29 -3.69 3.20
N GLY A 81 -0.15 -4.88 3.58
CA GLY A 81 -1.55 -5.20 3.85
C GLY A 81 -2.10 -4.40 5.02
N GLU A 82 -1.35 -4.34 6.13
CA GLU A 82 -1.74 -3.61 7.32
C GLU A 82 -1.75 -2.09 7.09
N ILE A 83 -0.71 -1.54 6.47
CA ILE A 83 -0.69 -0.11 6.10
C ILE A 83 -1.90 0.24 5.22
N ARG A 84 -2.21 -0.56 4.18
CA ARG A 84 -3.37 -0.30 3.32
C ARG A 84 -4.70 -0.44 4.06
N ARG A 85 -4.79 -1.33 5.05
CA ARG A 85 -5.97 -1.48 5.90
C ARG A 85 -6.20 -0.22 6.70
N CYS A 86 -5.17 0.24 7.44
CA CYS A 86 -5.24 1.45 8.25
C CYS A 86 -5.50 2.71 7.39
N LEU A 87 -4.84 2.86 6.24
CA LEU A 87 -5.11 3.95 5.30
C LEU A 87 -6.57 4.01 4.83
N ARG A 88 -7.27 2.87 4.75
CA ARG A 88 -8.70 2.87 4.42
C ARG A 88 -9.57 3.25 5.61
N GLU A 89 -9.17 2.84 6.82
CA GLU A 89 -9.89 3.12 8.06
C GLU A 89 -9.72 4.58 8.51
N ASP A 90 -8.54 5.16 8.27
CA ASP A 90 -8.18 6.55 8.62
C ASP A 90 -8.82 7.60 7.69
N ARG A 91 -9.40 7.19 6.56
CA ARG A 91 -10.08 8.14 5.68
C ARG A 91 -11.28 8.76 6.37
N GLN A 92 -11.34 10.10 6.38
CA GLN A 92 -12.46 10.88 6.93
C GLN A 92 -13.79 10.54 6.23
N VAL A 93 -13.74 10.13 4.96
CA VAL A 93 -14.91 9.64 4.21
C VAL A 93 -14.72 8.16 3.88
N HIS A 94 -15.55 7.32 4.50
CA HIS A 94 -15.60 5.90 4.19
C HIS A 94 -16.26 5.68 2.83
N CYS A 95 -15.51 5.14 1.89
CA CYS A 95 -16.04 4.70 0.61
C CYS A 95 -16.08 3.17 0.50
N SER A 96 -17.07 2.65 -0.21
CA SER A 96 -17.16 1.22 -0.48
C SER A 96 -15.91 0.73 -1.24
N ARG A 97 -15.61 -0.59 -1.14
CA ARG A 97 -14.50 -1.19 -1.89
C ARG A 97 -14.65 -1.03 -3.41
N GLU A 98 -15.89 -1.01 -3.90
CA GLU A 98 -16.21 -0.79 -5.32
C GLU A 98 -15.77 0.62 -5.75
N ILE A 99 -16.16 1.64 -5.00
CA ILE A 99 -15.79 3.03 -5.29
C ILE A 99 -14.28 3.24 -5.14
N GLY A 100 -13.64 2.66 -4.15
CA GLY A 100 -12.19 2.73 -4.00
C GLY A 100 -11.42 2.11 -5.19
N ARG A 101 -11.92 1.00 -5.76
CA ARG A 101 -11.37 0.42 -7.00
C ARG A 101 -11.59 1.34 -8.20
N LEU A 102 -12.77 1.95 -8.28
CA LEU A 102 -13.09 2.91 -9.35
C LEU A 102 -12.20 4.14 -9.28
N CYS A 103 -11.98 4.74 -8.10
CA CYS A 103 -11.03 5.85 -7.92
C CYS A 103 -9.63 5.48 -8.41
N SER A 104 -9.14 4.28 -8.06
CA SER A 104 -7.83 3.81 -8.51
C SER A 104 -7.77 3.56 -10.02
N ALA A 105 -8.85 3.11 -10.63
CA ALA A 105 -8.95 2.91 -12.08
C ALA A 105 -8.98 4.26 -12.83
N ILE A 106 -9.75 5.23 -12.33
CA ILE A 106 -9.80 6.60 -12.87
C ILE A 106 -8.41 7.22 -12.83
N HIS A 107 -7.73 7.16 -11.69
CA HIS A 107 -6.40 7.76 -11.54
C HIS A 107 -5.37 7.16 -12.50
N ARG A 108 -5.34 5.83 -12.64
CA ARG A 108 -4.45 5.16 -13.61
C ARG A 108 -4.75 5.56 -15.04
N TYR A 109 -6.03 5.64 -15.41
CA TYR A 109 -6.42 6.06 -16.76
C TYR A 109 -6.06 7.52 -17.02
N GLN A 110 -6.27 8.41 -16.04
CA GLN A 110 -5.86 9.81 -16.15
C GLN A 110 -4.36 9.96 -16.42
N GLN A 111 -3.53 9.25 -15.65
CA GLN A 111 -2.07 9.28 -15.84
C GLN A 111 -1.64 8.81 -17.23
N SER A 112 -2.18 7.69 -17.70
CA SER A 112 -1.83 7.18 -19.05
C SER A 112 -2.34 8.11 -20.17
N PHE A 113 -3.56 8.61 -20.03
CA PHE A 113 -4.16 9.51 -21.01
C PHE A 113 -3.44 10.86 -21.10
N GLU A 114 -3.03 11.41 -19.94
CA GLU A 114 -2.27 12.66 -19.87
C GLU A 114 -0.86 12.50 -20.47
N ALA A 115 -0.21 11.35 -20.22
CA ALA A 115 1.08 11.02 -20.83
C ALA A 115 1.01 10.89 -22.35
N GLU A 116 -0.11 10.36 -22.91
CA GLU A 116 -0.29 10.18 -24.36
C GLU A 116 -0.77 11.44 -25.08
N ARG A 117 -1.66 12.21 -24.45
CA ARG A 117 -2.39 13.30 -25.09
C ARG A 117 -2.09 14.70 -24.54
N GLY A 118 -1.28 14.81 -23.46
CA GLY A 118 -0.88 16.07 -22.86
C GLY A 118 -2.02 16.86 -22.20
N ARG A 119 -3.20 16.24 -21.99
CA ARG A 119 -4.35 16.83 -21.32
C ARG A 119 -5.09 15.80 -20.47
N PRO A 120 -5.81 16.21 -19.42
CA PRO A 120 -6.65 15.30 -18.67
C PRO A 120 -7.84 14.80 -19.53
N PRO A 121 -8.34 13.57 -19.27
CA PRO A 121 -9.52 13.04 -19.96
C PRO A 121 -10.79 13.74 -19.47
N SER A 122 -11.75 13.91 -20.37
CA SER A 122 -13.09 14.38 -20.05
C SER A 122 -13.91 13.28 -19.35
N ILE A 123 -15.02 13.68 -18.70
CA ILE A 123 -15.94 12.71 -18.07
C ILE A 123 -16.47 11.69 -19.07
N GLN A 124 -16.77 12.13 -20.30
CA GLN A 124 -17.26 11.25 -21.37
C GLN A 124 -16.21 10.21 -21.79
N GLU A 125 -14.94 10.60 -21.88
CA GLU A 125 -13.83 9.69 -22.18
C GLU A 125 -13.64 8.67 -21.05
N LEU A 126 -13.80 9.08 -19.78
CA LEU A 126 -13.76 8.17 -18.63
C LEU A 126 -14.93 7.18 -18.65
N VAL A 127 -16.15 7.63 -18.98
CA VAL A 127 -17.35 6.77 -19.11
C VAL A 127 -17.11 5.70 -20.16
N LEU A 128 -16.61 6.08 -21.34
CA LEU A 128 -16.35 5.15 -22.43
C LEU A 128 -15.23 4.16 -22.12
N ALA A 129 -14.15 4.63 -21.49
CA ALA A 129 -12.98 3.81 -21.20
C ALA A 129 -13.23 2.82 -20.05
N LEU A 130 -13.91 3.25 -18.99
CA LEU A 130 -14.14 2.44 -17.80
C LEU A 130 -15.48 1.71 -17.81
N GLN A 131 -16.36 2.00 -18.79
CA GLN A 131 -17.72 1.43 -18.92
C GLN A 131 -18.57 1.59 -17.66
N VAL A 132 -18.45 2.75 -17.02
CA VAL A 132 -19.15 3.09 -15.76
C VAL A 132 -20.00 4.34 -15.99
N SER A 133 -21.16 4.44 -15.32
CA SER A 133 -22.02 5.61 -15.43
C SER A 133 -21.34 6.91 -14.99
N ALA A 134 -21.73 8.03 -15.62
CA ALA A 134 -21.18 9.34 -15.29
C ALA A 134 -21.38 9.70 -13.81
N GLU A 135 -22.53 9.31 -13.22
CA GLU A 135 -22.83 9.54 -11.80
C GLU A 135 -21.82 8.87 -10.87
N LYS A 136 -21.45 7.60 -11.14
CA LYS A 136 -20.44 6.88 -10.35
C LYS A 136 -19.05 7.50 -10.52
N ILE A 137 -18.71 8.00 -11.70
CA ILE A 137 -17.43 8.69 -11.95
C ILE A 137 -17.39 10.01 -11.19
N LEU A 138 -18.44 10.82 -11.25
CA LEU A 138 -18.54 12.07 -10.49
C LEU A 138 -18.46 11.84 -8.98
N LEU A 139 -19.15 10.82 -8.47
CA LEU A 139 -19.05 10.43 -7.07
C LEU A 139 -17.62 10.03 -6.70
N ALA A 140 -16.95 9.23 -7.51
CA ALA A 140 -15.57 8.83 -7.26
C ALA A 140 -14.60 10.02 -7.28
N LEU A 141 -14.77 10.96 -8.20
CA LEU A 141 -13.97 12.18 -8.28
C LEU A 141 -14.19 13.10 -7.07
N SER A 142 -15.44 13.25 -6.60
CA SER A 142 -15.72 14.06 -5.41
C SER A 142 -15.08 13.50 -4.13
N LEU A 143 -14.94 12.18 -4.04
CA LEU A 143 -14.28 11.51 -2.90
C LEU A 143 -12.74 11.56 -2.94
N THR A 144 -12.16 11.90 -4.08
CA THR A 144 -10.70 12.09 -4.22
C THR A 144 -10.27 13.53 -3.99
N THR A 145 -11.21 14.48 -3.94
CA THR A 145 -10.92 15.88 -3.65
C THR A 145 -10.48 16.01 -2.19
N PRO A 146 -9.37 16.70 -1.87
CA PRO A 146 -8.94 16.90 -0.49
C PRO A 146 -10.01 17.68 0.27
N ILE A 147 -10.34 17.20 1.47
CA ILE A 147 -11.25 17.89 2.38
C ILE A 147 -10.49 19.07 2.97
N SER A 148 -10.99 20.28 2.71
CA SER A 148 -10.47 21.49 3.35
C SER A 148 -11.27 21.84 4.60
N SER A 149 -10.61 22.42 5.60
CA SER A 149 -11.31 22.94 6.79
C SER A 149 -12.20 24.14 6.39
N ILE A 150 -13.39 24.22 6.98
CA ILE A 150 -14.26 25.39 6.84
C ILE A 150 -13.61 26.67 7.41
N ASP A 151 -12.73 26.50 8.40
CA ASP A 151 -12.01 27.59 9.07
C ASP A 151 -10.66 27.91 8.41
N ALA A 152 -10.34 27.27 7.28
CA ALA A 152 -9.11 27.58 6.55
C ALA A 152 -9.22 28.98 5.92
N PRO A 153 -8.24 29.88 6.10
CA PRO A 153 -8.24 31.18 5.43
C PRO A 153 -8.22 30.99 3.91
N LEU A 154 -9.05 31.75 3.22
CA LEU A 154 -9.13 31.78 1.75
C LEU A 154 -7.88 32.42 1.15
#